data_c382300d573419400e9d9c9209272d74
#
_entry.id   c382300d573419400e9d9c9209272d74
#
_cell.length_a   1.000
_cell.length_b   1.000
_cell.length_c   1.000
_cell.angle_alpha   90.00
_cell.angle_beta   90.00
_cell.angle_gamma   90.00
#
_symmetry.space_group_name_H-M   'P 1'
#
loop_
_entity.id
_entity.type
_entity.pdbx_description
1 polymer ?
#
loop_
_entity_poly.entity_id
_entity_poly.type
_entity_poly.pdbx_seq_one_letter_code
_entity_poly.pdbx_strand_id
1 'polypeptide(L)'
;MEKAALTEAIIAKLKTIFDPEIPVDIYELGLVYGIDISDDASVKITMTLTSPSCPVAETLPPEVEEKVASVEGVTSCKVEITWEPTWDKSMMSQEAQLELGFL
;
A
#
# COMPACT_ATOMS: atom_id res chain seq x y z
N MET A 1 20.76 -4.56 -5.31
CA MET A 1 19.51 -5.14 -5.87
C MET A 1 18.88 -4.11 -6.82
N GLU A 2 18.41 -4.57 -7.95
CA GLU A 2 17.78 -3.68 -8.91
C GLU A 2 16.47 -3.11 -8.36
N LYS A 3 16.19 -1.86 -8.70
CA LYS A 3 14.96 -1.20 -8.25
C LYS A 3 13.70 -1.95 -8.69
N ALA A 4 13.70 -2.52 -9.91
CA ALA A 4 12.56 -3.27 -10.41
C ALA A 4 12.29 -4.52 -9.56
N ALA A 5 13.33 -5.29 -9.24
CA ALA A 5 13.20 -6.47 -8.39
C ALA A 5 12.76 -6.09 -6.97
N LEU A 6 13.28 -4.98 -6.46
CA LEU A 6 12.90 -4.48 -5.14
C LEU A 6 11.45 -4.04 -5.12
N THR A 7 11.00 -3.37 -6.19
CA THR A 7 9.60 -2.95 -6.33
C THR A 7 8.67 -4.16 -6.30
N GLU A 8 9.02 -5.22 -7.01
CA GLU A 8 8.19 -6.44 -7.00
C GLU A 8 8.11 -7.07 -5.62
N ALA A 9 9.22 -7.10 -4.89
CA ALA A 9 9.25 -7.63 -3.53
C ALA A 9 8.39 -6.77 -2.59
N ILE A 10 8.44 -5.45 -2.76
CA ILE A 10 7.62 -4.52 -1.97
C ILE A 10 6.14 -4.73 -2.29
N ILE A 11 5.77 -4.87 -3.55
CA ILE A 11 4.39 -5.12 -3.95
C ILE A 11 3.89 -6.43 -3.34
N ALA A 12 4.71 -7.48 -3.40
CA ALA A 12 4.35 -8.75 -2.80
C ALA A 12 4.09 -8.61 -1.30
N LYS A 13 4.88 -7.76 -0.63
CA LYS A 13 4.70 -7.51 0.80
C LYS A 13 3.42 -6.71 1.06
N LEU A 14 3.15 -5.70 0.24
CA LEU A 14 1.93 -4.90 0.36
C LEU A 14 0.68 -5.76 0.21
N LYS A 15 0.74 -6.81 -0.61
CA LYS A 15 -0.38 -7.73 -0.80
C LYS A 15 -0.66 -8.61 0.42
N THR A 16 0.19 -8.54 1.45
CA THR A 16 -0.05 -9.24 2.71
C THR A 16 -0.68 -8.34 3.77
N ILE A 17 -0.87 -7.06 3.46
CA ILE A 17 -1.41 -6.07 4.40
C ILE A 17 -2.86 -5.81 4.03
N PHE A 18 -3.76 -6.08 4.95
CA PHE A 18 -5.20 -5.97 4.71
C PHE A 18 -5.78 -4.77 5.44
N ASP A 19 -6.75 -4.11 4.80
CA ASP A 19 -7.57 -3.12 5.48
C ASP A 19 -8.45 -3.88 6.48
N PRO A 20 -8.51 -3.47 7.75
CA PRO A 20 -9.27 -4.21 8.75
C PRO A 20 -10.78 -4.22 8.52
N GLU A 21 -11.28 -3.31 7.70
CA GLU A 21 -12.72 -3.23 7.42
C GLU A 21 -13.12 -3.93 6.13
N ILE A 22 -12.15 -4.19 5.24
CA ILE A 22 -12.41 -4.77 3.92
C ILE A 22 -11.49 -5.97 3.74
N PRO A 23 -12.01 -7.17 3.42
CA PRO A 23 -11.19 -8.39 3.34
C PRO A 23 -10.37 -8.49 2.05
N VAL A 24 -9.72 -7.41 1.67
CA VAL A 24 -8.85 -7.32 0.49
C VAL A 24 -7.60 -6.56 0.90
N ASP A 25 -6.45 -6.93 0.35
CA ASP A 25 -5.20 -6.27 0.66
C ASP A 25 -5.17 -4.84 0.11
N ILE A 26 -4.33 -4.00 0.71
CA ILE A 26 -4.29 -2.57 0.38
C ILE A 26 -3.83 -2.31 -1.04
N TYR A 27 -3.01 -3.18 -1.62
CA TYR A 27 -2.54 -3.01 -2.99
C TYR A 27 -3.69 -3.21 -3.99
N GLU A 28 -4.45 -4.31 -3.83
CA GLU A 28 -5.58 -4.60 -4.69
C GLU A 28 -6.74 -3.62 -4.50
N LEU A 29 -6.85 -3.04 -3.31
CA LEU A 29 -7.84 -1.99 -3.04
C LEU A 29 -7.52 -0.69 -3.78
N GLY A 30 -6.30 -0.54 -4.29
CA GLY A 30 -5.90 0.69 -4.96
C GLY A 30 -5.55 1.82 -4.00
N LEU A 31 -5.18 1.48 -2.77
CA LEU A 31 -4.80 2.48 -1.77
C LEU A 31 -3.37 2.97 -1.95
N VAL A 32 -2.52 2.20 -2.62
CA VAL A 32 -1.13 2.56 -2.84
C VAL A 32 -1.02 3.33 -4.16
N TYR A 33 -0.69 4.62 -4.07
CA TYR A 33 -0.63 5.48 -5.25
C TYR A 33 0.77 5.56 -5.85
N GLY A 34 1.82 5.33 -5.06
CA GLY A 34 3.17 5.39 -5.57
C GLY A 34 4.16 4.68 -4.67
N ILE A 35 5.20 4.14 -5.28
CA ILE A 35 6.33 3.50 -4.61
C ILE A 35 7.59 4.13 -5.17
N ASP A 36 8.30 4.90 -4.36
CA ASP A 36 9.54 5.55 -4.75
C ASP A 36 10.70 4.89 -4.02
N ILE A 37 11.71 4.48 -4.76
CA ILE A 37 12.91 3.85 -4.21
C ILE A 37 14.10 4.73 -4.57
N SER A 38 14.82 5.22 -3.56
CA SER A 38 16.01 6.03 -3.77
C SER A 38 17.23 5.13 -4.02
N ASP A 39 18.34 5.77 -4.39
CA ASP A 39 19.57 5.03 -4.73
C ASP A 39 20.14 4.28 -3.54
N ASP A 40 19.84 4.70 -2.31
CA ASP A 40 20.29 4.02 -1.09
C ASP A 40 19.30 2.96 -0.62
N ALA A 41 18.31 2.63 -1.45
CA ALA A 41 17.24 1.66 -1.15
C ALA A 41 16.32 2.08 -0.01
N SER A 42 16.21 3.38 0.26
CA SER A 42 15.14 3.88 1.12
C SER A 42 13.88 4.01 0.29
N VAL A 43 12.74 3.65 0.88
CA VAL A 43 11.46 3.52 0.18
C VAL A 43 10.48 4.54 0.73
N LYS A 44 9.76 5.20 -0.18
CA LYS A 44 8.66 6.08 0.19
C LYS A 44 7.39 5.52 -0.46
N ILE A 45 6.39 5.23 0.36
CA ILE A 45 5.09 4.77 -0.10
C ILE A 45 4.11 5.94 -0.01
N THR A 46 3.53 6.31 -1.13
CA THR A 46 2.45 7.30 -1.15
C THR A 46 1.14 6.54 -1.25
N MET A 47 0.28 6.69 -0.27
CA MET A 47 -0.97 5.95 -0.22
C MET A 47 -2.09 6.79 0.37
N THR A 48 -3.31 6.29 0.23
CA THR A 48 -4.49 6.90 0.83
C THR A 48 -5.23 5.87 1.68
N LEU A 49 -6.33 6.30 2.26
CA LEU A 49 -7.21 5.45 3.05
C LEU A 49 -8.63 5.58 2.51
N THR A 50 -9.48 4.60 2.83
CA THR A 50 -10.85 4.59 2.32
C THR A 50 -11.72 5.67 2.95
N SER A 51 -11.36 6.13 4.16
CA SER A 51 -12.10 7.16 4.86
C SER A 51 -11.17 7.92 5.82
N PRO A 52 -11.25 9.26 5.87
CA PRO A 52 -10.43 10.04 6.80
C PRO A 52 -10.85 9.89 8.27
N SER A 53 -12.06 9.40 8.51
CA SER A 53 -12.57 9.22 9.88
C SER A 53 -12.28 7.84 10.44
N CYS A 54 -11.64 6.96 9.67
CA CYS A 54 -11.37 5.59 10.08
C CYS A 54 -10.18 5.55 11.05
N PRO A 55 -10.28 4.79 12.17
CA PRO A 55 -9.14 4.62 13.08
C PRO A 55 -7.93 3.95 12.42
N VAL A 56 -8.13 3.34 11.26
CA VAL A 56 -7.04 2.77 10.44
C VAL A 56 -5.98 3.82 10.09
N ALA A 57 -6.36 5.10 10.06
CA ALA A 57 -5.41 6.20 9.79
C ALA A 57 -4.27 6.24 10.79
N GLU A 58 -4.46 5.70 11.99
CA GLU A 58 -3.42 5.68 13.02
C GLU A 58 -2.60 4.40 13.02
N THR A 59 -3.17 3.30 12.54
CA THR A 59 -2.53 1.98 12.66
C THR A 59 -1.97 1.46 11.35
N LEU A 60 -2.60 1.73 10.23
CA LEU A 60 -2.18 1.17 8.95
C LEU A 60 -0.85 1.72 8.45
N PRO A 61 -0.60 3.04 8.46
CA PRO A 61 0.69 3.55 7.97
C PRO A 61 1.89 2.98 8.71
N PRO A 62 1.91 2.90 10.06
CA PRO A 62 3.02 2.26 10.76
C PRO A 62 3.20 0.79 10.39
N GLU A 63 2.11 0.06 10.19
CA GLU A 63 2.17 -1.34 9.78
C GLU A 63 2.82 -1.47 8.39
N VAL A 64 2.44 -0.61 7.45
CA VAL A 64 3.02 -0.61 6.11
C VAL A 64 4.51 -0.31 6.19
N GLU A 65 4.90 0.71 6.96
CA GLU A 65 6.31 1.07 7.13
C GLU A 65 7.12 -0.11 7.67
N GLU A 66 6.62 -0.76 8.71
CA GLU A 66 7.31 -1.88 9.32
C GLU A 66 7.46 -3.06 8.36
N LYS A 67 6.38 -3.42 7.69
CA LYS A 67 6.40 -4.56 6.79
C LYS A 67 7.25 -4.33 5.55
N VAL A 68 7.18 -3.16 4.96
CA VAL A 68 8.02 -2.84 3.80
C VAL A 68 9.48 -2.75 4.20
N ALA A 69 9.77 -2.18 5.36
CA ALA A 69 11.14 -2.10 5.86
C ALA A 69 11.74 -3.49 6.13
N SER A 70 10.90 -4.50 6.33
CA SER A 70 11.37 -5.88 6.54
C SER A 70 11.76 -6.58 5.24
N VAL A 71 11.48 -5.99 4.09
CA VAL A 71 11.85 -6.57 2.80
C VAL A 71 13.36 -6.52 2.65
N GLU A 72 13.95 -7.65 2.25
CA GLU A 72 15.39 -7.72 2.04
C GLU A 72 15.84 -6.73 0.98
N GLY A 73 16.84 -5.94 1.30
CA GLY A 73 17.36 -4.90 0.41
C GLY A 73 16.81 -3.50 0.71
N VAL A 74 15.75 -3.38 1.50
CA VAL A 74 15.20 -2.09 1.89
C VAL A 74 15.93 -1.58 3.13
N THR A 75 16.44 -0.35 3.06
CA THR A 75 17.15 0.27 4.20
C THR A 75 16.19 0.96 5.17
N SER A 76 15.11 1.53 4.63
CA SER A 76 14.08 2.19 5.45
C SER A 76 12.83 2.36 4.61
N CYS A 77 11.71 2.57 5.29
CA CYS A 77 10.44 2.85 4.60
C CYS A 77 9.71 3.96 5.33
N LYS A 78 9.17 4.89 4.55
CA LYS A 78 8.32 5.96 5.06
C LYS A 78 7.03 5.97 4.27
N VAL A 79 5.91 6.09 4.97
CA VAL A 79 4.59 6.19 4.35
C VAL A 79 4.12 7.64 4.43
N GLU A 80 3.64 8.14 3.31
CA GLU A 80 3.03 9.46 3.23
C GLU A 80 1.58 9.29 2.81
N ILE A 81 0.66 9.83 3.60
CA ILE A 81 -0.77 9.75 3.31
C ILE A 81 -1.18 10.97 2.49
N THR A 82 -1.91 10.72 1.41
CA THR A 82 -2.49 11.76 0.58
C THR A 82 -3.99 11.52 0.45
N TRP A 83 -4.75 12.59 0.34
CA TRP A 83 -6.19 12.51 0.13
C TRP A 83 -6.58 12.91 -1.28
N GLU A 84 -5.59 13.12 -2.15
CA GLU A 84 -5.83 13.47 -3.55
C GLU A 84 -5.00 12.55 -4.46
N PRO A 85 -5.66 11.91 -5.43
CA PRO A 85 -7.12 11.89 -5.62
C PRO A 85 -7.82 11.14 -4.50
N THR A 86 -9.09 11.49 -4.26
CA THR A 86 -9.90 10.78 -3.28
C THR A 86 -10.11 9.35 -3.75
N TRP A 87 -9.95 8.38 -2.83
CA TRP A 87 -10.14 6.98 -3.17
C TRP A 87 -11.58 6.71 -3.56
N ASP A 88 -11.75 5.89 -4.60
CA ASP A 88 -13.04 5.46 -5.11
C ASP A 88 -12.98 3.97 -5.45
N LYS A 89 -14.13 3.31 -5.43
CA LYS A 89 -14.23 1.87 -5.74
C LYS A 89 -13.65 1.50 -7.11
N SER A 90 -13.71 2.42 -8.06
CA SER A 90 -13.15 2.18 -9.39
C SER A 90 -11.63 2.03 -9.38
N MET A 91 -10.98 2.43 -8.30
CA MET A 91 -9.53 2.31 -8.16
C MET A 91 -9.09 0.91 -7.73
N MET A 92 -10.04 0.08 -7.28
CA MET A 92 -9.75 -1.31 -6.94
C MET A 92 -9.41 -2.10 -8.20
N SER A 93 -8.55 -3.12 -8.02
CA SER A 93 -8.28 -4.05 -9.11
C SER A 93 -9.57 -4.78 -9.48
N GLN A 94 -9.59 -5.33 -10.69
CA GLN A 94 -10.74 -6.10 -11.16
C GLN A 94 -11.02 -7.30 -10.24
N GLU A 95 -9.96 -7.96 -9.78
CA GLU A 95 -10.09 -9.09 -8.85
C GLU A 95 -10.72 -8.68 -7.54
N ALA A 96 -10.31 -7.52 -6.98
CA ALA A 96 -10.87 -7.02 -5.73
C ALA A 96 -12.34 -6.67 -5.90
N GLN A 97 -12.71 -6.02 -6.99
CA GLN A 97 -14.10 -5.67 -7.26
C GLN A 97 -14.97 -6.92 -7.39
N LEU A 98 -14.45 -7.94 -8.06
CA LEU A 98 -15.16 -9.20 -8.23
C LEU A 98 -15.36 -9.90 -6.88
N GLU A 99 -14.32 -9.95 -6.06
CA GLU A 99 -14.37 -10.60 -4.76
C GLU A 99 -15.36 -9.93 -3.81
N LEU A 100 -15.46 -8.60 -3.89
CA LEU A 100 -16.36 -7.82 -3.05
C LEU A 100 -17.77 -7.69 -3.64
N GLY A 101 -18.01 -8.24 -4.82
CA GLY A 101 -19.34 -8.24 -5.42
C GLY A 101 -19.71 -6.97 -6.18
N PHE A 102 -18.71 -6.17 -6.57
CA PHE A 102 -18.95 -4.94 -7.34
C PHE A 102 -18.94 -5.15 -8.85
N LEU A 103 -18.55 -6.34 -9.27
CA LEU A 103 -18.59 -6.74 -10.69
C LEU A 103 -19.55 -7.88 -10.89
#